data_ef30c11cf84ea5cff395bfdd04be0732
#
_entry.id   ef30c11cf84ea5cff395bfdd04be0732
#
_cell.length_a   1.000
_cell.length_b   1.000
_cell.length_c   1.000
_cell.angle_alpha   90.00
_cell.angle_beta   90.00
_cell.angle_gamma   90.00
#
_symmetry.space_group_name_H-M   'P 1'
#
loop_
_entity.id
_entity.type
_entity.pdbx_description
1 polymer ?
#
loop_
_entity_poly.entity_id
_entity_poly.type
_entity_poly.pdbx_seq_one_letter_code
_entity_poly.pdbx_strand_id
1 'polypeptide(L)'
;CAMYDEEHQIVATGSCFANTLRCFAVSSSHQGEGLFNQILTHLVDVQYRRGNLHLFLYTKIDSAKFFRDSGFYEIAKVDGSLVFMENRKNGFQEYLTNLTKTKTDGLSAALVMNANPFTLGHQYLVETAASQCHTLHLFLVSEDVSLIPFSVRKKLVLEGISHLPNVIFH
;
A
#
# COMPACT_ATOMS: atom_id res chain seq x y z
N CYS A 1 12.11 -15.65 0.84
CA CYS A 1 12.27 -16.80 1.71
C CYS A 1 11.78 -18.05 0.98
N ALA A 2 12.47 -19.19 1.13
CA ALA A 2 12.06 -20.47 0.61
C ALA A 2 12.30 -21.53 1.68
N MET A 3 11.47 -22.56 1.69
CA MET A 3 11.61 -23.75 2.51
C MET A 3 11.90 -24.93 1.58
N TYR A 4 12.75 -25.84 2.05
CA TYR A 4 13.22 -27.00 1.30
C TYR A 4 12.89 -28.26 2.08
N ASP A 5 12.62 -29.35 1.37
CA ASP A 5 12.52 -30.69 1.92
C ASP A 5 13.92 -31.33 2.10
N GLU A 6 13.95 -32.61 2.52
CA GLU A 6 15.16 -33.36 2.71
C GLU A 6 15.91 -33.65 1.38
N GLU A 7 15.20 -33.59 0.25
CA GLU A 7 15.73 -33.77 -1.10
C GLU A 7 16.16 -32.44 -1.74
N HIS A 8 16.18 -31.33 -0.96
CA HIS A 8 16.55 -29.97 -1.40
C HIS A 8 15.60 -29.40 -2.46
N GLN A 9 14.34 -29.87 -2.53
CA GLN A 9 13.32 -29.27 -3.39
C GLN A 9 12.59 -28.16 -2.65
N ILE A 10 12.20 -27.11 -3.37
CA ILE A 10 11.44 -26.00 -2.78
C ILE A 10 10.01 -26.47 -2.53
N VAL A 11 9.59 -26.50 -1.27
CA VAL A 11 8.24 -26.91 -0.84
C VAL A 11 7.34 -25.73 -0.47
N ALA A 12 7.90 -24.59 -0.07
CA ALA A 12 7.13 -23.37 0.16
C ALA A 12 7.96 -22.11 -0.11
N THR A 13 7.30 -21.07 -0.55
CA THR A 13 7.92 -19.75 -0.78
C THR A 13 7.08 -18.63 -0.22
N GLY A 14 7.72 -17.52 0.09
CA GLY A 14 7.11 -16.24 0.42
C GLY A 14 8.13 -15.13 0.32
N SER A 15 7.71 -13.94 -0.02
CA SER A 15 8.58 -12.78 -0.13
C SER A 15 7.94 -11.53 0.46
N CYS A 16 8.75 -10.49 0.64
CA CYS A 16 8.27 -9.17 1.04
C CYS A 16 9.04 -8.08 0.28
N PHE A 17 8.35 -6.99 0.03
CA PHE A 17 8.94 -5.75 -0.46
C PHE A 17 8.38 -4.59 0.36
N ALA A 18 9.27 -3.78 0.94
CA ALA A 18 8.89 -2.82 1.97
C ALA A 18 8.02 -3.50 3.04
N ASN A 19 6.80 -3.02 3.28
CA ASN A 19 5.84 -3.60 4.22
C ASN A 19 4.76 -4.46 3.55
N THR A 20 4.97 -4.88 2.30
CA THR A 20 4.02 -5.71 1.55
C THR A 20 4.54 -7.14 1.43
N LEU A 21 3.74 -8.10 1.88
CA LEU A 21 3.99 -9.53 1.76
C LEU A 21 3.49 -10.03 0.40
N ARG A 22 4.27 -10.91 -0.27
CA ARG A 22 4.04 -11.33 -1.67
C ARG A 22 4.43 -12.76 -1.92
N CYS A 23 3.97 -13.32 -3.03
CA CYS A 23 4.46 -14.56 -3.65
C CYS A 23 4.43 -15.76 -2.71
N PHE A 24 3.36 -15.94 -1.93
CA PHE A 24 3.17 -17.14 -1.14
C PHE A 24 2.74 -18.30 -2.04
N ALA A 25 3.46 -19.39 -1.93
CA ALA A 25 3.12 -20.65 -2.59
C ALA A 25 3.57 -21.83 -1.72
N VAL A 26 2.79 -22.89 -1.74
CA VAL A 26 3.13 -24.18 -1.11
C VAL A 26 2.93 -25.25 -2.15
N SER A 27 3.90 -26.17 -2.27
CA SER A 27 3.82 -27.31 -3.16
C SER A 27 2.56 -28.14 -2.90
N SER A 28 1.90 -28.58 -3.96
CA SER A 28 0.66 -29.36 -3.85
C SER A 28 0.85 -30.66 -3.07
N SER A 29 2.05 -31.27 -3.11
CA SER A 29 2.41 -32.47 -2.36
C SER A 29 2.60 -32.24 -0.86
N HIS A 30 2.79 -30.98 -0.41
CA HIS A 30 3.05 -30.60 0.99
C HIS A 30 1.95 -29.70 1.59
N GLN A 31 0.78 -29.68 0.95
CA GLN A 31 -0.37 -28.96 1.49
C GLN A 31 -0.93 -29.67 2.71
N GLY A 32 -1.32 -28.92 3.73
CA GLY A 32 -1.81 -29.46 5.00
C GLY A 32 -0.73 -29.64 6.08
N GLU A 33 0.53 -29.50 5.76
CA GLU A 33 1.67 -29.65 6.69
C GLU A 33 1.99 -28.38 7.50
N GLY A 34 1.20 -27.33 7.35
CA GLY A 34 1.38 -26.07 8.08
C GLY A 34 2.50 -25.18 7.54
N LEU A 35 3.11 -25.50 6.39
CA LEU A 35 4.22 -24.74 5.81
C LEU A 35 3.85 -23.29 5.48
N PHE A 36 2.61 -23.06 5.06
CA PHE A 36 2.10 -21.71 4.83
C PHE A 36 2.21 -20.85 6.10
N ASN A 37 1.74 -21.36 7.23
CA ASN A 37 1.77 -20.63 8.49
C ASN A 37 3.20 -20.40 8.97
N GLN A 38 4.09 -21.36 8.78
CA GLN A 38 5.51 -21.23 9.14
C GLN A 38 6.18 -20.11 8.35
N ILE A 39 6.02 -20.08 7.02
CA ILE A 39 6.64 -19.05 6.18
C ILE A 39 6.01 -17.67 6.38
N LEU A 40 4.69 -17.61 6.60
CA LEU A 40 3.98 -16.36 6.91
C LEU A 40 4.46 -15.78 8.25
N THR A 41 4.49 -16.59 9.30
CA THR A 41 4.96 -16.17 10.63
C THR A 41 6.41 -15.69 10.58
N HIS A 42 7.28 -16.41 9.87
CA HIS A 42 8.67 -16.01 9.69
C HIS A 42 8.78 -14.64 8.99
N LEU A 43 8.04 -14.42 7.92
CA LEU A 43 8.07 -13.13 7.19
C LEU A 43 7.48 -11.98 8.00
N VAL A 44 6.43 -12.22 8.78
CA VAL A 44 5.85 -11.22 9.71
C VAL A 44 6.88 -10.84 10.76
N ASP A 45 7.56 -11.82 11.38
CA ASP A 45 8.61 -11.57 12.38
C ASP A 45 9.78 -10.78 11.78
N VAL A 46 10.25 -11.15 10.57
CA VAL A 46 11.29 -10.41 9.84
C VAL A 46 10.86 -8.94 9.64
N GLN A 47 9.62 -8.70 9.25
CA GLN A 47 9.12 -7.35 9.03
C GLN A 47 9.02 -6.56 10.34
N TYR A 48 8.56 -7.18 11.42
CA TYR A 48 8.50 -6.54 12.73
C TYR A 48 9.88 -6.14 13.25
N ARG A 49 10.90 -7.00 13.05
CA ARG A 49 12.29 -6.66 13.38
C ARG A 49 12.84 -5.50 12.55
N ARG A 50 12.31 -5.27 11.34
CA ARG A 50 12.63 -4.13 10.49
C ARG A 50 11.85 -2.86 10.85
N GLY A 51 10.97 -2.92 11.86
CA GLY A 51 10.12 -1.81 12.27
C GLY A 51 8.81 -1.67 11.47
N ASN A 52 8.53 -2.57 10.54
CA ASN A 52 7.30 -2.58 9.75
C ASN A 52 6.17 -3.26 10.52
N LEU A 53 5.43 -2.52 11.32
CA LEU A 53 4.35 -3.03 12.16
C LEU A 53 2.99 -3.07 11.43
N HIS A 54 2.85 -2.34 10.32
CA HIS A 54 1.65 -2.36 9.49
C HIS A 54 1.99 -3.00 8.14
N LEU A 55 1.47 -4.21 7.94
CA LEU A 55 1.77 -5.05 6.79
C LEU A 55 0.56 -5.16 5.88
N PHE A 56 0.83 -5.21 4.59
CA PHE A 56 -0.16 -5.38 3.53
C PHE A 56 0.14 -6.63 2.70
N LEU A 57 -0.88 -7.13 2.03
CA LEU A 57 -0.72 -8.17 1.02
C LEU A 57 -1.85 -8.14 -0.02
N TYR A 58 -1.57 -8.75 -1.16
CA TYR A 58 -2.55 -9.07 -2.19
C TYR A 58 -2.60 -10.57 -2.37
N THR A 59 -3.80 -11.12 -2.49
CA THR A 59 -3.97 -12.55 -2.71
C THR A 59 -5.19 -12.85 -3.58
N LYS A 60 -5.24 -14.06 -4.14
CA LYS A 60 -6.44 -14.56 -4.81
C LYS A 60 -7.57 -14.74 -3.80
N ILE A 61 -8.83 -14.61 -4.23
CA ILE A 61 -10.00 -14.73 -3.37
C ILE A 61 -10.00 -16.06 -2.62
N ASP A 62 -9.72 -17.16 -3.30
CA ASP A 62 -9.73 -18.51 -2.73
C ASP A 62 -8.66 -18.70 -1.63
N SER A 63 -7.56 -17.94 -1.73
CA SER A 63 -6.46 -18.00 -0.76
C SER A 63 -6.63 -17.01 0.39
N ALA A 64 -7.55 -16.04 0.30
CA ALA A 64 -7.73 -14.99 1.31
C ALA A 64 -8.11 -15.56 2.69
N LYS A 65 -8.79 -16.72 2.73
CA LYS A 65 -9.16 -17.40 3.99
C LYS A 65 -7.94 -17.71 4.85
N PHE A 66 -6.84 -18.19 4.26
CA PHE A 66 -5.62 -18.56 5.00
C PHE A 66 -4.98 -17.35 5.70
N PHE A 67 -5.03 -16.19 5.04
CA PHE A 67 -4.54 -14.93 5.61
C PHE A 67 -5.50 -14.39 6.67
N ARG A 68 -6.83 -14.49 6.47
CA ARG A 68 -7.81 -14.11 7.51
C ARG A 68 -7.62 -14.92 8.80
N ASP A 69 -7.43 -16.23 8.66
CA ASP A 69 -7.17 -17.13 9.80
C ASP A 69 -5.86 -16.80 10.52
N SER A 70 -4.94 -16.11 9.82
CA SER A 70 -3.66 -15.64 10.34
C SER A 70 -3.66 -14.18 10.80
N GLY A 71 -4.84 -13.56 10.96
CA GLY A 71 -4.97 -12.20 11.51
C GLY A 71 -4.84 -11.06 10.51
N PHE A 72 -5.04 -11.33 9.21
CA PHE A 72 -5.17 -10.29 8.20
C PHE A 72 -6.64 -9.96 7.92
N TYR A 73 -6.93 -8.71 7.69
CA TYR A 73 -8.26 -8.16 7.45
C TYR A 73 -8.37 -7.62 6.04
N GLU A 74 -9.52 -7.81 5.42
CA GLU A 74 -9.81 -7.33 4.08
C GLU A 74 -9.98 -5.80 4.08
N ILE A 75 -9.29 -5.11 3.17
CA ILE A 75 -9.42 -3.69 2.90
C ILE A 75 -10.33 -3.46 1.69
N ALA A 76 -10.04 -4.19 0.61
CA ALA A 76 -10.74 -4.07 -0.66
C ALA A 76 -10.61 -5.38 -1.45
N LYS A 77 -11.54 -5.59 -2.37
CA LYS A 77 -11.50 -6.74 -3.29
C LYS A 77 -11.90 -6.32 -4.71
N VAL A 78 -11.40 -7.07 -5.66
CA VAL A 78 -11.90 -7.10 -7.04
C VAL A 78 -12.54 -8.47 -7.23
N ASP A 79 -13.86 -8.49 -7.43
CA ASP A 79 -14.63 -9.72 -7.52
C ASP A 79 -14.08 -10.63 -8.64
N GLY A 80 -13.97 -11.92 -8.33
CA GLY A 80 -13.39 -12.92 -9.22
C GLY A 80 -11.87 -12.85 -9.40
N SER A 81 -11.15 -11.90 -8.79
CA SER A 81 -9.73 -11.66 -9.05
C SER A 81 -8.88 -11.68 -7.78
N LEU A 82 -8.90 -10.62 -6.99
CA LEU A 82 -7.96 -10.45 -5.88
C LEU A 82 -8.60 -9.77 -4.66
N VAL A 83 -7.94 -9.97 -3.52
CA VAL A 83 -8.25 -9.31 -2.24
C VAL A 83 -7.00 -8.57 -1.78
N PHE A 84 -7.15 -7.33 -1.35
CA PHE A 84 -6.15 -6.53 -0.66
C PHE A 84 -6.41 -6.56 0.84
N MET A 85 -5.39 -6.87 1.64
CA MET A 85 -5.52 -7.12 3.07
C MET A 85 -4.42 -6.43 3.86
N GLU A 86 -4.71 -6.18 5.14
CA GLU A 86 -3.78 -5.63 6.13
C GLU A 86 -3.80 -6.46 7.43
N ASN A 87 -2.71 -6.37 8.23
CA ASN A 87 -2.63 -7.04 9.54
C ASN A 87 -3.18 -6.21 10.70
N ARG A 88 -3.86 -5.11 10.43
CA ARG A 88 -4.54 -4.28 11.45
C ARG A 88 -6.03 -4.28 11.22
N LYS A 89 -6.81 -4.56 12.26
CA LYS A 89 -8.27 -4.68 12.17
C LYS A 89 -8.95 -3.44 11.58
N ASN A 90 -8.43 -2.24 11.88
CA ASN A 90 -9.04 -0.97 11.49
C ASN A 90 -8.01 0.01 10.88
N GLY A 91 -6.85 -0.46 10.41
CA GLY A 91 -5.77 0.43 9.97
C GLY A 91 -6.19 1.32 8.80
N PHE A 92 -6.77 0.73 7.77
CA PHE A 92 -7.27 1.49 6.61
C PHE A 92 -8.51 2.32 6.96
N GLN A 93 -9.38 1.82 7.85
CA GLN A 93 -10.55 2.57 8.32
C GLN A 93 -10.15 3.83 9.10
N GLU A 94 -9.10 3.75 9.93
CA GLU A 94 -8.56 4.91 10.64
C GLU A 94 -7.98 5.94 9.66
N TYR A 95 -7.29 5.50 8.61
CA TYR A 95 -6.83 6.37 7.53
C TYR A 95 -7.99 7.09 6.84
N LEU A 96 -9.05 6.37 6.46
CA LEU A 96 -10.25 6.95 5.85
C LEU A 96 -10.95 7.94 6.80
N THR A 97 -11.02 7.61 8.09
CA THR A 97 -11.59 8.51 9.11
C THR A 97 -10.79 9.82 9.21
N ASN A 98 -9.46 9.75 9.11
CA ASN A 98 -8.62 10.94 9.10
C ASN A 98 -8.80 11.76 7.81
N LEU A 99 -8.92 11.12 6.66
CA LEU A 99 -9.24 11.80 5.39
C LEU A 99 -10.60 12.50 5.47
N THR A 100 -11.60 11.90 6.11
CA THR A 100 -12.94 12.49 6.25
C THR A 100 -12.90 13.84 6.99
N LYS A 101 -11.93 14.05 7.88
CA LYS A 101 -11.74 15.34 8.58
C LYS A 101 -11.33 16.48 7.64
N THR A 102 -10.81 16.17 6.47
CA THR A 102 -10.43 17.16 5.44
C THR A 102 -11.53 17.37 4.40
N LYS A 103 -12.68 16.71 4.57
CA LYS A 103 -13.83 16.88 3.68
C LYS A 103 -14.42 18.29 3.85
N THR A 104 -14.66 18.94 2.73
CA THR A 104 -15.33 20.25 2.66
C THR A 104 -16.64 20.14 1.91
N ASP A 105 -17.49 21.15 2.05
CA ASP A 105 -18.69 21.27 1.23
C ASP A 105 -18.34 21.66 -0.21
N GLY A 106 -19.19 21.26 -1.15
CA GLY A 106 -19.03 21.56 -2.57
C GLY A 106 -18.29 20.48 -3.37
N LEU A 107 -17.93 20.81 -4.60
CA LEU A 107 -17.25 19.89 -5.51
C LEU A 107 -15.81 19.65 -5.05
N SER A 108 -15.49 18.41 -4.74
CA SER A 108 -14.13 17.97 -4.41
C SER A 108 -13.56 17.13 -5.55
N ALA A 109 -12.28 17.32 -5.83
CA ALA A 109 -11.51 16.49 -6.76
C ALA A 109 -10.26 15.92 -6.07
N ALA A 110 -9.66 14.90 -6.67
CA ALA A 110 -8.43 14.30 -6.19
C ALA A 110 -7.43 14.09 -7.33
N LEU A 111 -6.17 14.36 -7.05
CA LEU A 111 -5.04 14.02 -7.90
C LEU A 111 -4.05 13.14 -7.11
N VAL A 112 -3.53 12.11 -7.78
CA VAL A 112 -2.46 11.28 -7.26
C VAL A 112 -1.27 11.41 -8.20
N MET A 113 -0.08 11.73 -7.68
CA MET A 113 1.10 11.88 -8.52
C MET A 113 2.38 11.42 -7.82
N ASN A 114 3.35 11.04 -8.62
CA ASN A 114 4.71 10.73 -8.16
C ASN A 114 5.58 12.00 -8.07
N ALA A 115 5.36 12.96 -8.98
CA ALA A 115 6.08 14.23 -9.09
C ALA A 115 7.61 14.07 -8.96
N ASN A 116 8.22 13.30 -9.84
CA ASN A 116 9.64 12.92 -9.79
C ASN A 116 10.45 13.46 -10.99
N PRO A 117 10.87 14.75 -10.99
CA PRO A 117 10.52 15.82 -10.05
C PRO A 117 9.14 16.45 -10.29
N PHE A 118 8.74 17.37 -9.41
CA PHE A 118 7.62 18.26 -9.67
C PHE A 118 8.02 19.30 -10.72
N THR A 119 7.34 19.28 -11.87
CA THR A 119 7.63 20.13 -13.03
C THR A 119 6.52 21.16 -13.25
N LEU A 120 6.76 22.14 -14.15
CA LEU A 120 5.72 23.10 -14.57
C LEU A 120 4.48 22.40 -15.16
N GLY A 121 4.63 21.23 -15.79
CA GLY A 121 3.51 20.42 -16.26
C GLY A 121 2.66 19.87 -15.12
N HIS A 122 3.29 19.42 -14.02
CA HIS A 122 2.57 19.02 -12.82
C HIS A 122 1.87 20.21 -12.17
N GLN A 123 2.53 21.36 -12.07
CA GLN A 123 1.94 22.58 -11.54
C GLN A 123 0.71 22.99 -12.35
N TYR A 124 0.83 23.05 -13.66
CA TYR A 124 -0.29 23.36 -14.56
C TYR A 124 -1.48 22.41 -14.37
N LEU A 125 -1.22 21.10 -14.22
CA LEU A 125 -2.26 20.11 -13.94
C LEU A 125 -2.98 20.41 -12.61
N VAL A 126 -2.22 20.70 -11.55
CA VAL A 126 -2.78 21.01 -10.23
C VAL A 126 -3.60 22.30 -10.29
N GLU A 127 -3.07 23.36 -10.90
CA GLU A 127 -3.75 24.65 -11.08
C GLU A 127 -5.07 24.48 -11.86
N THR A 128 -5.02 23.72 -12.96
CA THR A 128 -6.20 23.45 -13.79
C THR A 128 -7.26 22.68 -13.00
N ALA A 129 -6.88 21.64 -12.26
CA ALA A 129 -7.81 20.86 -11.44
C ALA A 129 -8.37 21.71 -10.29
N ALA A 130 -7.54 22.49 -9.61
CA ALA A 130 -7.95 23.38 -8.52
C ALA A 130 -8.95 24.46 -8.97
N SER A 131 -8.82 24.96 -10.20
CA SER A 131 -9.76 25.94 -10.77
C SER A 131 -11.15 25.37 -11.04
N GLN A 132 -11.31 24.04 -11.10
CA GLN A 132 -12.55 23.37 -11.44
C GLN A 132 -13.30 22.79 -10.23
N CYS A 133 -12.78 22.95 -9.00
CA CYS A 133 -13.38 22.40 -7.80
C CYS A 133 -13.26 23.37 -6.61
N HIS A 134 -14.09 23.15 -5.58
CA HIS A 134 -13.99 23.90 -4.33
C HIS A 134 -12.79 23.44 -3.51
N THR A 135 -12.48 22.15 -3.55
CA THR A 135 -11.35 21.56 -2.84
C THR A 135 -10.67 20.51 -3.70
N LEU A 136 -9.37 20.62 -3.86
CA LEU A 136 -8.52 19.62 -4.53
C LEU A 136 -7.68 18.88 -3.48
N HIS A 137 -7.86 17.58 -3.38
CA HIS A 137 -7.01 16.70 -2.57
C HIS A 137 -5.83 16.21 -3.42
N LEU A 138 -4.61 16.61 -3.07
CA LEU A 138 -3.40 16.24 -3.75
C LEU A 138 -2.63 15.18 -2.96
N PHE A 139 -2.56 13.96 -3.49
CA PHE A 139 -1.84 12.83 -2.90
C PHE A 139 -0.49 12.66 -3.58
N LEU A 140 0.59 12.77 -2.81
CA LEU A 140 1.94 12.48 -3.29
C LEU A 140 2.36 11.07 -2.87
N VAL A 141 2.71 10.24 -3.86
CA VAL A 141 3.19 8.87 -3.58
C VAL A 141 4.50 8.92 -2.80
N SER A 142 4.50 8.33 -1.61
CA SER A 142 5.63 8.40 -0.66
C SER A 142 6.73 7.37 -0.92
N GLU A 143 6.57 6.48 -1.91
CA GLU A 143 7.56 5.46 -2.24
C GLU A 143 8.90 6.08 -2.63
N ASP A 144 9.99 5.63 -2.00
CA ASP A 144 11.33 6.25 -2.13
C ASP A 144 12.30 5.37 -2.93
N VAL A 145 11.79 4.79 -4.04
CA VAL A 145 12.59 4.01 -5.02
C VAL A 145 12.98 4.82 -6.24
N SER A 146 12.69 6.11 -6.25
CA SER A 146 12.95 7.00 -7.37
C SER A 146 14.25 7.79 -7.21
N LEU A 147 14.75 8.37 -8.30
CA LEU A 147 15.99 9.15 -8.33
C LEU A 147 15.95 10.34 -7.34
N ILE A 148 14.77 10.95 -7.15
CA ILE A 148 14.59 12.09 -6.25
C ILE A 148 13.91 11.62 -4.99
N PRO A 149 14.54 11.76 -3.79
CA PRO A 149 13.97 11.37 -2.51
C PRO A 149 12.61 12.00 -2.23
N PHE A 150 11.74 11.26 -1.54
CA PHE A 150 10.39 11.73 -1.20
C PHE A 150 10.38 13.09 -0.50
N SER A 151 11.30 13.32 0.45
CA SER A 151 11.42 14.59 1.17
C SER A 151 11.64 15.79 0.25
N VAL A 152 12.45 15.61 -0.81
CA VAL A 152 12.72 16.66 -1.83
C VAL A 152 11.48 16.85 -2.70
N ARG A 153 10.86 15.76 -3.17
CA ARG A 153 9.63 15.83 -3.98
C ARG A 153 8.51 16.54 -3.22
N LYS A 154 8.30 16.18 -1.95
CA LYS A 154 7.33 16.83 -1.07
C LYS A 154 7.56 18.33 -0.96
N LYS A 155 8.83 18.74 -0.74
CA LYS A 155 9.19 20.16 -0.64
C LYS A 155 8.84 20.92 -1.92
N LEU A 156 9.26 20.38 -3.09
CA LEU A 156 9.00 20.99 -4.40
C LEU A 156 7.49 21.13 -4.69
N VAL A 157 6.70 20.09 -4.36
CA VAL A 157 5.24 20.15 -4.52
C VAL A 157 4.65 21.24 -3.63
N LEU A 158 4.98 21.26 -2.34
CA LEU A 158 4.44 22.26 -1.40
C LEU A 158 4.80 23.69 -1.80
N GLU A 159 6.02 23.94 -2.26
CA GLU A 159 6.43 25.24 -2.80
C GLU A 159 5.64 25.61 -4.07
N GLY A 160 5.52 24.65 -5.00
CA GLY A 160 4.86 24.86 -6.28
C GLY A 160 3.34 25.10 -6.19
N ILE A 161 2.68 24.61 -5.14
CA ILE A 161 1.23 24.79 -4.92
C ILE A 161 0.90 25.84 -3.84
N SER A 162 1.88 26.51 -3.25
CA SER A 162 1.72 27.42 -2.11
C SER A 162 0.75 28.58 -2.35
N HIS A 163 0.54 28.93 -3.61
CA HIS A 163 -0.39 29.99 -4.03
C HIS A 163 -1.84 29.49 -4.21
N LEU A 164 -2.12 28.21 -4.02
CA LEU A 164 -3.43 27.60 -4.23
C LEU A 164 -4.11 27.29 -2.88
N PRO A 165 -5.02 28.17 -2.40
CA PRO A 165 -5.58 28.04 -1.06
C PRO A 165 -6.59 26.90 -0.91
N ASN A 166 -7.11 26.37 -2.04
CA ASN A 166 -8.08 25.28 -2.06
C ASN A 166 -7.46 23.89 -2.31
N VAL A 167 -6.13 23.77 -2.23
CA VAL A 167 -5.43 22.49 -2.35
C VAL A 167 -5.06 21.97 -0.98
N ILE A 168 -5.53 20.75 -0.65
CA ILE A 168 -5.17 20.02 0.56
C ILE A 168 -4.15 18.94 0.18
N PHE A 169 -2.96 19.02 0.75
CA PHE A 169 -1.87 18.08 0.50
C PHE A 169 -1.94 16.89 1.46
N HIS A 170 -1.71 15.67 0.92
CA HIS A 170 -1.68 14.39 1.64
C HIS A 170 -0.39 13.61 1.39
#